data_10fa9c9255d17dee76ff5edce6b2f239
#
_entry.id   10fa9c9255d17dee76ff5edce6b2f239
#
_cell.length_a   1.000
_cell.length_b   1.000
_cell.length_c   1.000
_cell.angle_alpha   90.00
_cell.angle_beta   90.00
_cell.angle_gamma   90.00
#
_symmetry.space_group_name_H-M   'P 1'
#
loop_
_entity.id
_entity.type
_entity.pdbx_description
1 polymer ?
#
loop_
_entity_poly.entity_id
_entity_poly.type
_entity_poly.pdbx_seq_one_letter_code
_entity_poly.pdbx_strand_id
1 'polypeptide(L)'
;GTIAQAIGISLATQSLDPTNWRAPRVMALMGDVTFLHDANSLLIPEDQARPENLTIVVANDNGGGIFETLEQGADALRESFEPAFGTPHGVDVGKLAEAYEADYREVTTPQELLDTLAELKEYSTGITVVEAKTTRATRRALQDKLTQKVGR
;
A
#
# COMPACT_ATOMS: atom_id res chain seq x y z
N GLY A 1 -7.87 -10.57 -3.99
CA GLY A 1 -7.87 -9.78 -3.18
C GLY A 1 -7.13 -9.52 -1.87
N THR A 2 -6.03 -8.79 -1.92
CA THR A 2 -5.26 -8.45 -0.70
C THR A 2 -6.04 -7.50 0.21
N ILE A 3 -6.76 -6.53 -0.36
CA ILE A 3 -7.61 -5.60 0.39
C ILE A 3 -8.80 -6.34 1.00
N ALA A 4 -9.48 -7.20 0.22
CA ALA A 4 -10.57 -8.01 0.71
C ALA A 4 -10.16 -8.89 1.91
N GLN A 5 -8.96 -9.48 1.85
CA GLN A 5 -8.41 -10.26 2.96
C GLN A 5 -8.14 -9.39 4.19
N ALA A 6 -7.55 -8.20 4.00
CA ALA A 6 -7.29 -7.27 5.11
C ALA A 6 -8.60 -6.81 5.79
N ILE A 7 -9.64 -6.52 5.00
CA ILE A 7 -10.98 -6.22 5.50
C ILE A 7 -11.54 -7.38 6.33
N GLY A 8 -11.50 -8.60 5.78
CA GLY A 8 -11.97 -9.79 6.48
C GLY A 8 -11.23 -10.05 7.80
N ILE A 9 -9.90 -9.87 7.82
CA ILE A 9 -9.09 -9.99 9.03
C ILE A 9 -9.49 -8.91 10.05
N SER A 10 -9.69 -7.66 9.61
CA SER A 10 -10.07 -6.56 10.48
C SER A 10 -11.44 -6.82 11.11
N LEU A 11 -12.44 -7.21 10.33
CA LEU A 11 -13.79 -7.55 10.83
C LEU A 11 -13.75 -8.73 11.79
N ALA A 12 -13.02 -9.79 11.47
CA ALA A 12 -12.85 -10.93 12.36
C ALA A 12 -12.19 -10.52 13.69
N THR A 13 -11.16 -9.69 13.64
CA THR A 13 -10.44 -9.23 14.83
C THR A 13 -11.32 -8.35 15.72
N GLN A 14 -12.11 -7.43 15.15
CA GLN A 14 -13.10 -6.63 15.90
C GLN A 14 -14.14 -7.50 16.61
N SER A 15 -14.55 -8.62 15.99
CA SER A 15 -15.58 -9.51 16.55
C SER A 15 -15.08 -10.37 17.72
N LEU A 16 -13.75 -10.52 17.89
CA LEU A 16 -13.18 -11.34 18.97
C LEU A 16 -13.33 -10.69 20.35
N ASP A 17 -13.37 -9.37 20.41
CA ASP A 17 -13.57 -8.62 21.66
C ASP A 17 -14.57 -7.47 21.47
N PRO A 18 -15.86 -7.76 21.42
CA PRO A 18 -16.89 -6.75 21.22
C PRO A 18 -17.04 -5.79 22.42
N THR A 19 -16.37 -6.06 23.54
CA THR A 19 -16.35 -5.17 24.71
C THR A 19 -15.23 -4.13 24.64
N ASN A 20 -14.28 -4.32 23.74
CA ASN A 20 -13.21 -3.37 23.52
C ASN A 20 -13.78 -2.15 22.77
N TRP A 21 -13.84 -1.02 23.45
CA TRP A 21 -14.31 0.24 22.87
C TRP A 21 -13.47 0.72 21.68
N ARG A 22 -12.32 0.12 21.48
CA ARG A 22 -11.40 0.43 20.39
C ARG A 22 -11.06 -0.85 19.64
N ALA A 23 -11.47 -0.92 18.38
CA ALA A 23 -11.17 -2.06 17.53
C ALA A 23 -9.65 -2.27 17.40
N PRO A 24 -9.16 -3.52 17.48
CA PRO A 24 -7.76 -3.84 17.27
C PRO A 24 -7.29 -3.35 15.89
N ARG A 25 -6.08 -2.77 15.85
CA ARG A 25 -5.51 -2.28 14.61
C ARG A 25 -5.08 -3.42 13.71
N VAL A 26 -5.51 -3.37 12.46
CA VAL A 26 -5.00 -4.22 11.37
C VAL A 26 -4.25 -3.35 10.37
N MET A 27 -3.10 -3.81 9.90
CA MET A 27 -2.30 -3.12 8.90
C MET A 27 -2.02 -4.05 7.72
N ALA A 28 -2.26 -3.58 6.51
CA ALA A 28 -1.88 -4.23 5.26
C ALA A 28 -0.83 -3.39 4.54
N LEU A 29 0.25 -4.03 4.08
CA LEU A 29 1.27 -3.41 3.24
C LEU A 29 1.23 -4.03 1.85
N MET A 30 1.16 -3.20 0.82
CA MET A 30 1.11 -3.67 -0.57
C MET A 30 1.72 -2.65 -1.53
N GLY A 31 2.05 -3.08 -2.75
CA GLY A 31 2.41 -2.17 -3.84
C GLY A 31 1.16 -1.54 -4.47
N ASP A 32 1.39 -0.46 -5.24
CA ASP A 32 0.37 0.28 -5.97
C ASP A 32 -0.42 -0.59 -6.96
N VAL A 33 0.24 -1.41 -7.75
CA VAL A 33 -0.43 -2.32 -8.70
C VAL A 33 -1.32 -3.32 -7.94
N THR A 34 -0.88 -3.85 -6.81
CA THR A 34 -1.69 -4.73 -5.96
C THR A 34 -2.91 -4.01 -5.40
N PHE A 35 -2.73 -2.75 -4.96
CA PHE A 35 -3.83 -1.92 -4.50
C PHE A 35 -4.85 -1.67 -5.60
N LEU A 36 -4.41 -1.26 -6.79
CA LEU A 36 -5.29 -0.98 -7.93
C LEU A 36 -6.08 -2.21 -8.40
N HIS A 37 -5.47 -3.39 -8.37
CA HIS A 37 -6.16 -4.63 -8.73
C HIS A 37 -7.30 -5.01 -7.77
N ASP A 38 -7.29 -4.51 -6.55
CA ASP A 38 -8.26 -4.90 -5.52
C ASP A 38 -8.96 -3.68 -4.87
N ALA A 39 -8.79 -2.48 -5.41
CA ALA A 39 -9.36 -1.26 -4.87
C ALA A 39 -10.90 -1.32 -4.73
N ASN A 40 -11.57 -2.04 -5.65
CA ASN A 40 -13.01 -2.24 -5.58
C ASN A 40 -13.48 -2.99 -4.31
N SER A 41 -12.58 -3.67 -3.60
CA SER A 41 -12.91 -4.30 -2.30
C SER A 41 -13.18 -3.27 -1.21
N LEU A 42 -12.82 -1.99 -1.42
CA LEU A 42 -13.17 -0.89 -0.53
C LEU A 42 -14.63 -0.43 -0.68
N LEU A 43 -15.32 -0.87 -1.74
CA LEU A 43 -16.74 -0.61 -1.94
C LEU A 43 -17.55 -1.48 -0.97
N ILE A 44 -17.81 -0.97 0.21
CA ILE A 44 -18.58 -1.64 1.26
C ILE A 44 -19.92 -0.92 1.39
N PRO A 45 -21.05 -1.59 1.12
CA PRO A 45 -22.38 -0.99 1.28
C PRO A 45 -22.64 -0.50 2.71
N GLU A 46 -23.46 0.54 2.85
CA GLU A 46 -23.75 1.17 4.14
C GLU A 46 -24.40 0.20 5.17
N ASP A 47 -25.11 -0.82 4.68
CA ASP A 47 -25.76 -1.84 5.51
C ASP A 47 -24.84 -3.01 5.91
N GLN A 48 -23.58 -2.97 5.47
CA GLN A 48 -22.58 -4.00 5.77
C GLN A 48 -21.59 -3.54 6.84
N ALA A 49 -21.05 -4.53 7.58
CA ALA A 49 -20.00 -4.25 8.55
C ALA A 49 -18.75 -3.68 7.87
N ARG A 50 -18.23 -2.59 8.42
CA ARG A 50 -17.04 -1.89 7.93
C ARG A 50 -15.91 -1.99 8.96
N PRO A 51 -14.65 -2.16 8.54
CA PRO A 51 -13.51 -2.08 9.44
C PRO A 51 -13.47 -0.77 10.22
N GLU A 52 -13.29 -0.86 11.53
CA GLU A 52 -13.19 0.30 12.41
C GLU A 52 -11.74 0.79 12.59
N ASN A 53 -10.75 -0.06 12.30
CA ASN A 53 -9.33 0.28 12.48
C ASN A 53 -8.43 -0.50 11.51
N LEU A 54 -8.53 -0.18 10.21
CA LEU A 54 -7.73 -0.76 9.14
C LEU A 54 -6.83 0.31 8.50
N THR A 55 -5.52 0.10 8.55
CA THR A 55 -4.54 0.93 7.82
C THR A 55 -3.99 0.16 6.62
N ILE A 56 -4.13 0.71 5.42
CA ILE A 56 -3.58 0.15 4.19
C ILE A 56 -2.41 1.03 3.75
N VAL A 57 -1.19 0.50 3.83
CA VAL A 57 0.01 1.19 3.35
C VAL A 57 0.29 0.77 1.91
N VAL A 58 0.27 1.73 1.00
CA VAL A 58 0.52 1.54 -0.43
C VAL A 58 1.91 2.09 -0.76
N ALA A 59 2.86 1.20 -1.04
CA ALA A 59 4.16 1.59 -1.59
C ALA A 59 3.99 1.88 -3.09
N ASN A 60 3.90 3.17 -3.45
CA ASN A 60 3.63 3.61 -4.81
C ASN A 60 4.92 4.07 -5.51
N ASP A 61 5.40 3.27 -6.46
CA ASP A 61 6.49 3.61 -7.36
C ASP A 61 6.02 3.80 -8.83
N ASN A 62 4.70 3.93 -9.00
CA ASN A 62 4.00 4.16 -10.25
C ASN A 62 4.18 3.00 -11.25
N GLY A 63 3.93 1.77 -10.79
CA GLY A 63 3.83 0.61 -11.67
C GLY A 63 4.63 -0.62 -11.26
N GLY A 64 5.16 -1.33 -12.26
CA GLY A 64 5.84 -2.61 -12.11
C GLY A 64 7.29 -2.51 -11.64
N GLY A 65 7.59 -1.71 -10.60
CA GLY A 65 8.95 -1.47 -10.11
C GLY A 65 9.72 -2.74 -9.71
N ILE A 66 9.05 -3.81 -9.34
CA ILE A 66 9.70 -5.08 -9.04
C ILE A 66 10.52 -5.61 -10.23
N PHE A 67 10.07 -5.38 -11.45
CA PHE A 67 10.74 -5.85 -12.67
C PHE A 67 12.05 -5.12 -12.97
N GLU A 68 12.31 -3.96 -12.35
CA GLU A 68 13.59 -3.24 -12.45
C GLU A 68 14.78 -4.09 -11.97
N THR A 69 14.56 -5.01 -11.05
CA THR A 69 15.61 -5.86 -10.48
C THR A 69 15.90 -7.12 -11.30
N LEU A 70 15.09 -7.40 -12.30
CA LEU A 70 15.21 -8.54 -13.18
C LEU A 70 16.00 -8.19 -14.47
N GLU A 71 16.20 -9.19 -15.34
CA GLU A 71 16.89 -9.00 -16.63
C GLU A 71 16.21 -7.94 -17.51
N GLN A 72 14.88 -7.88 -17.48
CA GLN A 72 14.06 -6.93 -18.22
C GLN A 72 14.36 -5.46 -17.85
N GLY A 73 14.80 -5.22 -16.62
CA GLY A 73 15.20 -3.89 -16.14
C GLY A 73 16.62 -3.46 -16.54
N ALA A 74 17.33 -4.24 -17.39
CA ALA A 74 18.65 -3.87 -17.88
C ALA A 74 18.58 -2.66 -18.81
N ASP A 75 19.63 -1.81 -18.78
CA ASP A 75 19.67 -0.57 -19.57
C ASP A 75 19.47 -0.82 -21.07
N ALA A 76 19.97 -1.94 -21.59
CA ALA A 76 19.81 -2.32 -23.01
C ALA A 76 18.34 -2.55 -23.43
N LEU A 77 17.44 -2.80 -22.48
CA LEU A 77 16.01 -3.07 -22.73
C LEU A 77 15.12 -1.89 -22.29
N ARG A 78 15.68 -0.76 -21.92
CA ARG A 78 14.96 0.36 -21.31
C ARG A 78 13.78 0.89 -22.14
N GLU A 79 13.92 0.96 -23.47
CA GLU A 79 12.85 1.43 -24.34
C GLU A 79 11.61 0.52 -24.33
N SER A 80 11.84 -0.79 -24.19
CA SER A 80 10.74 -1.78 -24.11
C SER A 80 10.24 -1.99 -22.67
N PHE A 81 10.99 -1.58 -21.67
CA PHE A 81 10.68 -1.84 -20.28
C PHE A 81 9.42 -1.10 -19.83
N GLU A 82 9.34 0.21 -20.10
CA GLU A 82 8.22 1.03 -19.61
C GLU A 82 6.85 0.54 -20.12
N PRO A 83 6.63 0.29 -21.44
CA PRO A 83 5.34 -0.16 -21.91
C PRO A 83 5.00 -1.62 -21.54
N ALA A 84 6.01 -2.48 -21.34
CA ALA A 84 5.79 -3.91 -21.14
C ALA A 84 5.81 -4.35 -19.65
N PHE A 85 6.62 -3.71 -18.83
CA PHE A 85 6.87 -4.12 -17.44
C PHE A 85 6.68 -2.98 -16.44
N GLY A 86 7.20 -1.80 -16.72
CA GLY A 86 7.07 -0.61 -15.90
C GLY A 86 5.62 -0.17 -15.77
N THR A 87 4.92 -0.14 -16.89
CA THR A 87 3.48 0.16 -17.01
C THR A 87 3.00 1.25 -16.06
N PRO A 88 3.56 2.48 -16.12
CA PRO A 88 3.18 3.55 -15.23
C PRO A 88 1.69 3.88 -15.38
N HIS A 89 0.95 3.79 -14.28
CA HIS A 89 -0.50 3.94 -14.31
C HIS A 89 -1.00 5.37 -14.12
N GLY A 90 -0.24 6.22 -13.42
CA GLY A 90 -0.60 7.62 -13.17
C GLY A 90 -1.92 7.82 -12.40
N VAL A 91 -2.40 6.80 -11.70
CA VAL A 91 -3.65 6.87 -10.93
C VAL A 91 -3.42 7.69 -9.66
N ASP A 92 -4.36 8.59 -9.37
CA ASP A 92 -4.44 9.33 -8.13
C ASP A 92 -5.07 8.43 -7.05
N VAL A 93 -4.22 7.88 -6.18
CA VAL A 93 -4.63 6.95 -5.10
C VAL A 93 -5.50 7.68 -4.08
N GLY A 94 -5.25 8.98 -3.84
CA GLY A 94 -6.05 9.79 -2.92
C GLY A 94 -7.50 9.92 -3.36
N LYS A 95 -7.72 10.28 -4.63
CA LYS A 95 -9.08 10.35 -5.19
C LYS A 95 -9.79 9.00 -5.18
N LEU A 96 -9.03 7.93 -5.40
CA LEU A 96 -9.61 6.59 -5.37
C LEU A 96 -9.99 6.19 -3.93
N ALA A 97 -9.17 6.50 -2.94
CA ALA A 97 -9.50 6.29 -1.54
C ALA A 97 -10.74 7.10 -1.11
N GLU A 98 -10.80 8.37 -1.48
CA GLU A 98 -11.93 9.27 -1.21
C GLU A 98 -13.24 8.73 -1.83
N ALA A 99 -13.19 8.23 -3.07
CA ALA A 99 -14.36 7.68 -3.75
C ALA A 99 -14.96 6.45 -3.03
N TYR A 100 -14.16 5.75 -2.22
CA TYR A 100 -14.58 4.63 -1.39
C TYR A 100 -14.72 4.98 0.11
N GLU A 101 -14.77 6.28 0.43
CA GLU A 101 -14.95 6.77 1.81
C GLU A 101 -13.85 6.28 2.77
N ALA A 102 -12.62 6.12 2.28
CA ALA A 102 -11.46 5.85 3.08
C ALA A 102 -10.67 7.14 3.34
N ASP A 103 -10.19 7.32 4.56
CA ASP A 103 -9.24 8.40 4.87
C ASP A 103 -7.95 8.23 4.06
N TYR A 104 -7.34 9.35 3.69
CA TYR A 104 -6.11 9.34 2.90
C TYR A 104 -4.99 10.16 3.53
N ARG A 105 -3.79 9.61 3.50
CA ARG A 105 -2.55 10.29 3.87
C ARG A 105 -1.46 10.00 2.82
N GLU A 106 -0.78 11.06 2.36
CA GLU A 106 0.39 10.94 1.50
C GLU A 106 1.66 11.14 2.34
N VAL A 107 2.67 10.30 2.13
CA VAL A 107 3.98 10.43 2.75
C VAL A 107 5.08 10.25 1.70
N THR A 108 6.13 11.03 1.80
CA THR A 108 7.23 11.07 0.82
C THR A 108 8.59 10.74 1.45
N THR A 109 8.65 10.71 2.77
CA THR A 109 9.87 10.40 3.52
C THR A 109 9.64 9.26 4.52
N PRO A 110 10.68 8.51 4.90
CA PRO A 110 10.58 7.49 5.93
C PRO A 110 10.11 8.04 7.29
N GLN A 111 10.51 9.27 7.63
CA GLN A 111 10.10 9.89 8.89
C GLN A 111 8.60 10.22 8.89
N GLU A 112 8.09 10.81 7.81
CA GLU A 112 6.64 11.06 7.66
C GLU A 112 5.83 9.78 7.77
N LEU A 113 6.32 8.66 7.18
CA LEU A 113 5.65 7.37 7.31
C LEU A 113 5.59 6.91 8.76
N LEU A 114 6.71 6.97 9.49
CA LEU A 114 6.77 6.57 10.89
C LEU A 114 5.85 7.41 11.77
N ASP A 115 5.86 8.73 11.58
CA ASP A 115 5.04 9.67 12.34
C ASP A 115 3.54 9.46 12.05
N THR A 116 3.18 9.29 10.77
CA THR A 116 1.81 8.97 10.36
C THR A 116 1.32 7.65 10.94
N LEU A 117 2.14 6.60 10.90
CA LEU A 117 1.78 5.31 11.47
C LEU A 117 1.66 5.34 12.99
N ALA A 118 2.45 6.17 13.67
CA ALA A 118 2.34 6.38 15.12
C ALA A 118 1.05 7.14 15.46
N GLU A 119 0.72 8.21 14.73
CA GLU A 119 -0.53 8.96 14.89
C GLU A 119 -1.75 8.05 14.69
N LEU A 120 -1.80 7.30 13.58
CA LEU A 120 -2.90 6.41 13.26
C LEU A 120 -3.08 5.28 14.28
N LYS A 121 -2.01 4.87 14.95
CA LYS A 121 -2.08 3.91 16.05
C LYS A 121 -2.92 4.45 17.21
N GLU A 122 -2.82 5.74 17.49
CA GLU A 122 -3.48 6.36 18.64
C GLU A 122 -4.88 6.92 18.31
N TYR A 123 -5.09 7.41 17.09
CA TYR A 123 -6.26 8.24 16.77
C TYR A 123 -7.05 7.81 15.53
N SER A 124 -6.70 6.69 14.87
CA SER A 124 -7.44 6.27 13.67
C SER A 124 -8.70 5.48 14.01
N THR A 125 -9.74 5.76 13.24
CA THR A 125 -10.97 4.97 13.14
C THR A 125 -11.33 4.77 11.67
N GLY A 126 -11.95 3.65 11.33
CA GLY A 126 -12.32 3.35 9.95
C GLY A 126 -11.17 2.78 9.11
N ILE A 127 -11.21 3.05 7.82
CA ILE A 127 -10.19 2.63 6.86
C ILE A 127 -9.34 3.84 6.47
N THR A 128 -8.03 3.74 6.66
CA THR A 128 -7.07 4.76 6.21
C THR A 128 -6.12 4.18 5.18
N VAL A 129 -6.00 4.83 4.02
CA VAL A 129 -4.99 4.54 2.99
C VAL A 129 -3.82 5.50 3.18
N VAL A 130 -2.63 4.95 3.42
CA VAL A 130 -1.37 5.70 3.53
C VAL A 130 -0.56 5.42 2.27
N GLU A 131 -0.46 6.40 1.38
CA GLU A 131 0.35 6.30 0.17
C GLU A 131 1.78 6.75 0.45
N ALA A 132 2.72 5.80 0.41
CA ALA A 132 4.15 6.08 0.47
C ALA A 132 4.70 6.24 -0.95
N LYS A 133 4.85 7.49 -1.40
CA LYS A 133 5.41 7.79 -2.73
C LYS A 133 6.89 7.51 -2.78
N THR A 134 7.29 6.67 -3.71
CA THR A 134 8.67 6.25 -3.92
C THR A 134 9.07 6.44 -5.38
N THR A 135 10.32 6.12 -5.71
CA THR A 135 10.83 6.19 -7.08
C THR A 135 11.57 4.91 -7.46
N ARG A 136 11.43 4.49 -8.70
CA ARG A 136 12.12 3.34 -9.27
C ARG A 136 13.59 3.63 -9.62
N ALA A 137 13.96 4.91 -9.81
CA ALA A 137 15.23 5.32 -10.41
C ALA A 137 16.49 4.76 -9.71
N THR A 138 16.43 4.53 -8.39
CA THR A 138 17.56 4.03 -7.61
C THR A 138 17.39 2.61 -7.09
N ARG A 139 16.28 1.95 -7.41
CA ARG A 139 15.91 0.65 -6.84
C ARG A 139 16.96 -0.42 -7.14
N ARG A 140 17.38 -0.56 -8.40
CA ARG A 140 18.37 -1.57 -8.80
C ARG A 140 19.69 -1.36 -8.06
N ALA A 141 20.21 -0.14 -8.04
CA ALA A 141 21.46 0.18 -7.35
C ALA A 141 21.37 -0.07 -5.82
N LEU A 142 20.23 0.19 -5.22
CA LEU A 142 19.98 -0.12 -3.81
C LEU A 142 19.96 -1.64 -3.57
N GLN A 143 19.24 -2.39 -4.40
CA GLN A 143 19.16 -3.85 -4.31
C GLN A 143 20.54 -4.48 -4.42
N ASP A 144 21.36 -4.05 -5.40
CA ASP A 144 22.72 -4.55 -5.58
C ASP A 144 23.59 -4.30 -4.35
N LYS A 145 23.51 -3.11 -3.76
CA LYS A 145 24.22 -2.78 -2.51
C LYS A 145 23.78 -3.65 -1.32
N LEU A 146 22.49 -3.93 -1.20
CA LEU A 146 21.97 -4.79 -0.14
C LEU A 146 22.44 -6.24 -0.32
N THR A 147 22.35 -6.76 -1.54
CA THR A 147 22.82 -8.12 -1.87
C THR A 147 24.30 -8.30 -1.58
N GLN A 148 25.14 -7.31 -1.93
CA GLN A 148 26.59 -7.35 -1.63
C GLN A 148 26.89 -7.35 -0.11
N LYS A 149 26.04 -6.68 0.69
CA LYS A 149 26.25 -6.65 2.15
C LYS A 149 25.81 -7.96 2.84
N VAL A 150 24.80 -8.63 2.32
CA VAL A 150 24.25 -9.86 2.91
C VAL A 150 25.02 -11.09 2.43
N GLY A 151 25.62 -11.05 1.25
CA GLY A 151 26.43 -12.15 0.66
C GLY A 151 27.87 -12.23 1.16
N ARG A 152 28.22 -11.48 2.20
CA ARG A 152 29.48 -11.57 2.94
C ARG A 152 29.16 -12.15 4.32
#